data_97863a91068aa09ae73267e401c2ce63
#
_entry.id   97863a91068aa09ae73267e401c2ce63
#
_cell.length_a   1.000
_cell.length_b   1.000
_cell.length_c   1.000
_cell.angle_alpha   90.00
_cell.angle_beta   90.00
_cell.angle_gamma   90.00
#
_symmetry.space_group_name_H-M   'P 1'
#
loop_
_entity.id
_entity.type
_entity.pdbx_description
1 polymer ?
#
loop_
_entity_poly.entity_id
_entity_poly.type
_entity_poly.pdbx_seq_one_letter_code
_entity_poly.pdbx_strand_id
1 'polypeptide(L)'
;MNQQRIVIAGGSGFIGSALAWEFASSGREVVILTRNPRERSAGIREILWDAENPGEWIQFLNGAAAVINLTGKNINCPHTPENLRAIAASRVNSVKAIGTAISQVSTPPAVWVQASATGFYGDTRDRLCDETAPNGNDALAKVCRDWEAACESASTPKTRRVILRIGFVLGREGGALPVLSRLTKFFLGGAAGSG
;
A
#
# COMPACT_ATOMS: atom_id res chain seq x y z
N MET A 1 15.46 6.79 -24.74
CA MET A 1 15.17 5.63 -23.86
C MET A 1 13.78 5.84 -23.30
N ASN A 2 12.87 4.89 -23.50
CA ASN A 2 11.50 5.02 -23.00
C ASN A 2 11.54 4.89 -21.46
N GLN A 3 11.48 6.00 -20.73
CA GLN A 3 11.44 5.97 -19.26
C GLN A 3 10.17 5.25 -18.83
N GLN A 4 10.32 4.05 -18.28
CA GLN A 4 9.17 3.27 -17.82
C GLN A 4 8.58 3.96 -16.59
N ARG A 5 7.36 4.45 -16.72
CA ARG A 5 6.64 5.11 -15.63
C ARG A 5 6.20 4.11 -14.57
N ILE A 6 6.40 4.47 -13.29
CA ILE A 6 5.84 3.79 -12.12
C ILE A 6 4.87 4.73 -11.43
N VAL A 7 3.64 4.28 -11.19
CA VAL A 7 2.63 5.03 -10.44
C VAL A 7 2.52 4.44 -9.04
N ILE A 8 2.64 5.28 -7.99
CA ILE A 8 2.61 4.84 -6.60
C ILE A 8 1.48 5.56 -5.86
N ALA A 9 0.37 4.87 -5.65
CA ALA A 9 -0.72 5.35 -4.81
C ALA A 9 -0.33 5.21 -3.33
N GLY A 10 -0.43 6.31 -2.57
CA GLY A 10 0.11 6.38 -1.20
C GLY A 10 1.63 6.54 -1.15
N GLY A 11 2.25 6.97 -2.27
CA GLY A 11 3.70 7.14 -2.39
C GLY A 11 4.32 8.22 -1.49
N SER A 12 3.50 9.08 -0.86
CA SER A 12 3.96 10.06 0.13
C SER A 12 4.16 9.47 1.55
N GLY A 13 3.75 8.20 1.77
CA GLY A 13 3.93 7.48 3.03
C GLY A 13 5.35 6.91 3.19
N PHE A 14 5.63 6.28 4.35
CA PHE A 14 6.94 5.75 4.70
C PHE A 14 7.52 4.79 3.65
N ILE A 15 6.81 3.71 3.33
CA ILE A 15 7.26 2.73 2.32
C ILE A 15 7.26 3.36 0.92
N GLY A 16 6.20 4.10 0.61
CA GLY A 16 6.03 4.70 -0.71
C GLY A 16 7.11 5.72 -1.07
N SER A 17 7.55 6.55 -0.12
CA SER A 17 8.63 7.51 -0.34
C SER A 17 9.97 6.83 -0.61
N ALA A 18 10.28 5.75 0.11
CA ALA A 18 11.50 4.96 -0.13
C ALA A 18 11.50 4.33 -1.53
N LEU A 19 10.38 3.73 -1.94
CA LEU A 19 10.22 3.17 -3.27
C LEU A 19 10.29 4.24 -4.37
N ALA A 20 9.64 5.39 -4.15
CA ALA A 20 9.66 6.49 -5.11
C ALA A 20 11.09 6.99 -5.34
N TRP A 21 11.87 7.14 -4.28
CA TRP A 21 13.26 7.55 -4.37
C TRP A 21 14.11 6.52 -5.11
N GLU A 22 13.98 5.23 -4.79
CA GLU A 22 14.73 4.14 -5.41
C GLU A 22 14.44 4.04 -6.92
N PHE A 23 13.16 4.09 -7.31
CA PHE A 23 12.79 4.07 -8.73
C PHE A 23 13.28 5.31 -9.49
N ALA A 24 13.16 6.51 -8.90
CA ALA A 24 13.65 7.73 -9.52
C ALA A 24 15.18 7.69 -9.67
N SER A 25 15.90 7.22 -8.65
CA SER A 25 17.37 7.06 -8.69
C SER A 25 17.82 6.05 -9.75
N SER A 26 16.99 5.07 -10.07
CA SER A 26 17.23 4.12 -11.17
C SER A 26 16.82 4.65 -12.56
N GLY A 27 16.48 5.94 -12.67
CA GLY A 27 16.14 6.61 -13.93
C GLY A 27 14.71 6.37 -14.42
N ARG A 28 13.79 5.95 -13.57
CA ARG A 28 12.36 5.78 -13.90
C ARG A 28 11.59 7.08 -13.66
N GLU A 29 10.56 7.32 -14.46
CA GLU A 29 9.56 8.35 -14.16
C GLU A 29 8.66 7.84 -13.03
N VAL A 30 8.56 8.58 -11.93
CA VAL A 30 7.73 8.21 -10.78
C VAL A 30 6.59 9.21 -10.62
N VAL A 31 5.37 8.70 -10.57
CA VAL A 31 4.16 9.47 -10.28
C VAL A 31 3.57 8.98 -8.96
N ILE A 32 3.51 9.87 -7.98
CA ILE A 32 2.90 9.61 -6.68
C ILE A 32 1.46 10.14 -6.68
N LEU A 33 0.50 9.29 -6.34
CA LEU A 33 -0.88 9.72 -6.09
C LEU A 33 -1.05 10.01 -4.60
N THR A 34 -1.42 11.25 -4.27
CA THR A 34 -1.51 11.74 -2.88
C THR A 34 -2.61 12.78 -2.70
N ARG A 35 -3.14 12.91 -1.48
CA ARG A 35 -4.16 13.92 -1.13
C ARG A 35 -3.58 15.34 -0.99
N ASN A 36 -2.29 15.45 -0.76
CA ASN A 36 -1.59 16.73 -0.55
C ASN A 36 -0.31 16.76 -1.39
N PRO A 37 -0.42 17.05 -2.70
CA PRO A 37 0.74 17.12 -3.59
C PRO A 37 1.73 18.21 -3.16
N ARG A 38 3.02 17.90 -3.27
CA ARG A 38 4.14 18.78 -2.99
C ARG A 38 5.12 18.75 -4.16
N GLU A 39 5.91 19.78 -4.30
CA GLU A 39 7.06 19.73 -5.19
C GLU A 39 8.08 18.70 -4.68
N ARG A 40 8.61 17.92 -5.59
CA ARG A 40 9.62 16.90 -5.33
C ARG A 40 10.84 17.12 -6.21
N SER A 41 11.92 16.44 -5.88
CA SER A 41 13.13 16.39 -6.70
C SER A 41 12.85 15.81 -8.10
N ALA A 42 13.75 16.08 -9.06
CA ALA A 42 13.65 15.62 -10.44
C ALA A 42 13.35 14.11 -10.54
N GLY A 43 12.45 13.75 -11.45
CA GLY A 43 12.02 12.36 -11.67
C GLY A 43 10.81 11.91 -10.85
N ILE A 44 10.36 12.69 -9.87
CA ILE A 44 9.17 12.38 -9.07
C ILE A 44 8.14 13.50 -9.26
N ARG A 45 6.91 13.12 -9.61
CA ARG A 45 5.76 14.02 -9.70
C ARG A 45 4.67 13.58 -8.73
N GLU A 46 4.12 14.51 -7.95
CA GLU A 46 2.95 14.25 -7.12
C GLU A 46 1.67 14.76 -7.78
N ILE A 47 0.64 13.92 -7.82
CA ILE A 47 -0.66 14.21 -8.43
C ILE A 47 -1.75 14.07 -7.36
N LEU A 48 -2.68 15.00 -7.37
CA LEU A 48 -3.83 15.00 -6.45
C LEU A 48 -4.72 13.79 -6.71
N TRP A 49 -5.02 13.06 -5.66
CA TRP A 49 -5.98 11.97 -5.63
C TRP A 49 -6.57 11.79 -4.23
N ASP A 50 -7.87 11.67 -4.16
CA ASP A 50 -8.62 11.48 -2.90
C ASP A 50 -8.61 10.04 -2.36
N ALA A 51 -8.04 9.10 -3.12
CA ALA A 51 -7.98 7.67 -2.87
C ALA A 51 -9.32 6.92 -3.04
N GLU A 52 -10.32 7.54 -3.64
CA GLU A 52 -11.66 6.97 -3.79
C GLU A 52 -12.21 7.10 -5.22
N ASN A 53 -11.97 8.24 -5.87
CA ASN A 53 -12.61 8.54 -7.14
C ASN A 53 -11.64 8.52 -8.33
N PRO A 54 -12.14 8.18 -9.51
CA PRO A 54 -11.47 8.47 -10.77
C PRO A 54 -11.23 9.98 -10.94
N GLY A 55 -10.21 10.35 -11.70
CA GLY A 55 -9.88 11.76 -11.96
C GLY A 55 -8.75 11.88 -12.97
N GLU A 56 -8.18 13.08 -13.10
CA GLU A 56 -7.11 13.35 -14.09
C GLU A 56 -5.87 12.45 -13.91
N TRP A 57 -5.67 11.90 -12.72
CA TRP A 57 -4.57 10.99 -12.43
C TRP A 57 -4.60 9.70 -13.29
N ILE A 58 -5.75 9.31 -13.83
CA ILE A 58 -5.93 8.10 -14.66
C ILE A 58 -5.00 8.12 -15.87
N GLN A 59 -4.76 9.29 -16.47
CA GLN A 59 -3.88 9.42 -17.63
C GLN A 59 -2.46 8.88 -17.37
N PHE A 60 -2.00 8.92 -16.12
CA PHE A 60 -0.67 8.44 -15.75
C PHE A 60 -0.57 6.91 -15.71
N LEU A 61 -1.69 6.21 -15.65
CA LEU A 61 -1.71 4.74 -15.78
C LEU A 61 -1.53 4.28 -17.22
N ASN A 62 -1.87 5.13 -18.19
CA ASN A 62 -1.77 4.77 -19.60
C ASN A 62 -0.29 4.58 -20.02
N GLY A 63 0.08 3.35 -20.38
CA GLY A 63 1.45 2.97 -20.72
C GLY A 63 2.41 2.89 -19.54
N ALA A 64 1.95 2.93 -18.29
CA ALA A 64 2.80 2.73 -17.13
C ALA A 64 3.33 1.28 -17.08
N ALA A 65 4.56 1.11 -16.61
CA ALA A 65 5.12 -0.22 -16.38
C ALA A 65 4.45 -0.92 -15.21
N ALA A 66 4.15 -0.14 -14.15
CA ALA A 66 3.46 -0.68 -12.98
C ALA A 66 2.65 0.40 -12.26
N VAL A 67 1.60 -0.03 -11.56
CA VAL A 67 0.95 0.71 -10.49
C VAL A 67 1.12 -0.04 -9.17
N ILE A 68 1.51 0.69 -8.12
CA ILE A 68 1.74 0.15 -6.77
C ILE A 68 0.76 0.85 -5.84
N ASN A 69 -0.14 0.10 -5.20
CA ASN A 69 -1.08 0.65 -4.25
C ASN A 69 -0.66 0.35 -2.80
N LEU A 70 -0.25 1.40 -2.10
CA LEU A 70 0.11 1.39 -0.68
C LEU A 70 -0.89 2.21 0.16
N THR A 71 -2.03 2.57 -0.43
CA THR A 71 -3.00 3.47 0.19
C THR A 71 -3.72 2.78 1.34
N GLY A 72 -3.84 3.48 2.47
CA GLY A 72 -4.59 2.99 3.62
C GLY A 72 -4.51 3.96 4.79
N LYS A 73 -5.61 4.06 5.56
CA LYS A 73 -5.61 4.75 6.86
C LYS A 73 -4.62 4.06 7.80
N ASN A 74 -3.86 4.85 8.57
CA ASN A 74 -2.96 4.31 9.59
C ASN A 74 -3.76 3.49 10.62
N ILE A 75 -3.26 2.29 10.94
CA ILE A 75 -3.86 1.36 11.92
C ILE A 75 -3.49 1.71 13.36
N ASN A 76 -2.54 2.62 13.58
CA ASN A 76 -2.13 3.08 14.90
C ASN A 76 -3.18 4.05 15.48
N CYS A 77 -4.34 3.50 15.82
CA CYS A 77 -5.47 4.19 16.45
C CYS A 77 -6.27 3.16 17.27
N PRO A 78 -7.12 3.60 18.22
CA PRO A 78 -8.03 2.68 18.90
C PRO A 78 -8.89 1.90 17.89
N HIS A 79 -8.96 0.59 18.03
CA HIS A 79 -9.69 -0.28 17.10
C HIS A 79 -11.19 -0.31 17.42
N THR A 80 -11.81 0.87 17.51
CA THR A 80 -13.26 0.98 17.61
C THR A 80 -13.94 0.50 16.32
N PRO A 81 -15.23 0.10 16.37
CA PRO A 81 -15.97 -0.28 15.17
C PRO A 81 -15.94 0.79 14.07
N GLU A 82 -15.95 2.07 14.43
CA GLU A 82 -15.83 3.18 13.49
C GLU A 82 -14.47 3.24 12.83
N ASN A 83 -13.38 3.18 13.61
CA ASN A 83 -12.02 3.18 13.08
C ASN A 83 -11.76 1.95 12.21
N LEU A 84 -12.22 0.77 12.59
CA LEU A 84 -12.09 -0.44 11.77
C LEU A 84 -12.82 -0.30 10.43
N ARG A 85 -14.04 0.26 10.43
CA ARG A 85 -14.74 0.58 9.17
C ARG A 85 -13.96 1.56 8.30
N ALA A 86 -13.42 2.64 8.88
CA ALA A 86 -12.63 3.62 8.16
C ALA A 86 -11.31 3.04 7.62
N ILE A 87 -10.67 2.13 8.38
CA ILE A 87 -9.47 1.39 7.96
C ILE A 87 -9.79 0.49 6.75
N ALA A 88 -10.90 -0.25 6.80
CA ALA A 88 -11.34 -1.11 5.71
C ALA A 88 -11.72 -0.29 4.47
N ALA A 89 -12.57 0.74 4.64
CA ALA A 89 -13.04 1.59 3.56
C ALA A 89 -11.89 2.26 2.80
N SER A 90 -10.91 2.85 3.51
CA SER A 90 -9.76 3.51 2.87
C SER A 90 -8.94 2.58 1.97
N ARG A 91 -8.94 1.29 2.27
CA ARG A 91 -8.25 0.25 1.50
C ARG A 91 -9.08 -0.23 0.32
N VAL A 92 -10.31 -0.64 0.59
CA VAL A 92 -11.21 -1.18 -0.44
C VAL A 92 -11.55 -0.13 -1.50
N ASN A 93 -11.80 1.13 -1.09
CA ASN A 93 -12.12 2.21 -2.03
C ASN A 93 -10.95 2.50 -2.97
N SER A 94 -9.73 2.58 -2.44
CA SER A 94 -8.54 2.82 -3.28
C SER A 94 -8.31 1.70 -4.30
N VAL A 95 -8.53 0.45 -3.91
CA VAL A 95 -8.43 -0.71 -4.80
C VAL A 95 -9.46 -0.62 -5.93
N LYS A 96 -10.71 -0.32 -5.58
CA LYS A 96 -11.79 -0.19 -6.56
C LYS A 96 -11.51 0.95 -7.54
N ALA A 97 -11.06 2.11 -7.06
CA ALA A 97 -10.72 3.25 -7.91
C ALA A 97 -9.59 2.91 -8.89
N ILE A 98 -8.52 2.25 -8.41
CA ILE A 98 -7.40 1.81 -9.26
C ILE A 98 -7.86 0.76 -10.28
N GLY A 99 -8.62 -0.24 -9.85
CA GLY A 99 -9.15 -1.28 -10.75
C GLY A 99 -10.03 -0.69 -11.86
N THR A 100 -10.92 0.24 -11.50
CA THR A 100 -11.74 0.99 -12.47
C THR A 100 -10.87 1.81 -13.44
N ALA A 101 -9.88 2.54 -12.92
CA ALA A 101 -8.97 3.35 -13.72
C ALA A 101 -8.14 2.50 -14.70
N ILE A 102 -7.63 1.35 -14.28
CA ILE A 102 -6.91 0.40 -15.15
C ILE A 102 -7.80 -0.07 -16.31
N SER A 103 -9.09 -0.32 -16.07
CA SER A 103 -10.01 -0.76 -17.11
C SER A 103 -10.37 0.32 -18.13
N GLN A 104 -10.16 1.60 -17.81
CA GLN A 104 -10.50 2.75 -18.65
C GLN A 104 -9.36 3.20 -19.58
N VAL A 105 -8.11 2.81 -19.32
CA VAL A 105 -6.98 3.23 -20.15
C VAL A 105 -6.75 2.29 -21.33
N SER A 106 -6.33 2.84 -22.46
CA SER A 106 -6.09 2.08 -23.70
C SER A 106 -4.91 1.13 -23.60
N THR A 107 -3.86 1.54 -22.88
CA THR A 107 -2.66 0.75 -22.61
C THR A 107 -2.51 0.58 -21.09
N PRO A 108 -3.13 -0.44 -20.51
CA PRO A 108 -3.09 -0.65 -19.05
C PRO A 108 -1.66 -0.94 -18.54
N PRO A 109 -1.37 -0.65 -17.26
CA PRO A 109 -0.11 -1.05 -16.65
C PRO A 109 0.14 -2.54 -16.79
N ALA A 110 1.39 -2.94 -17.04
CA ALA A 110 1.74 -4.36 -17.15
C ALA A 110 1.53 -5.09 -15.81
N VAL A 111 1.78 -4.40 -14.69
CA VAL A 111 1.69 -4.97 -13.35
C VAL A 111 0.93 -4.03 -12.41
N TRP A 112 0.06 -4.61 -11.59
CA TRP A 112 -0.54 -3.98 -10.43
C TRP A 112 -0.04 -4.68 -9.16
N VAL A 113 0.77 -3.99 -8.37
CA VAL A 113 1.21 -4.43 -7.05
C VAL A 113 0.27 -3.86 -6.02
N GLN A 114 -0.45 -4.74 -5.33
CA GLN A 114 -1.40 -4.38 -4.29
C GLN A 114 -0.82 -4.73 -2.93
N ALA A 115 -0.70 -3.74 -2.03
CA ALA A 115 -0.34 -4.02 -0.65
C ALA A 115 -1.46 -4.78 0.06
N SER A 116 -1.08 -5.72 0.88
CA SER A 116 -1.84 -6.35 1.94
C SER A 116 -0.95 -6.40 3.19
N ALA A 117 -1.28 -7.18 4.18
CA ALA A 117 -0.49 -7.30 5.40
C ALA A 117 -0.46 -8.73 5.94
N THR A 118 0.61 -9.09 6.65
CA THR A 118 0.69 -10.38 7.37
C THR A 118 -0.39 -10.54 8.42
N GLY A 119 -1.04 -9.44 8.86
CA GLY A 119 -2.27 -9.48 9.64
C GLY A 119 -3.42 -10.27 8.98
N PHE A 120 -3.32 -10.61 7.70
CA PHE A 120 -4.22 -11.55 7.03
C PHE A 120 -4.34 -12.88 7.77
N TYR A 121 -3.25 -13.39 8.33
CA TYR A 121 -3.21 -14.69 9.00
C TYR A 121 -3.77 -14.66 10.43
N GLY A 122 -3.90 -13.46 11.04
CA GLY A 122 -4.29 -13.32 12.44
C GLY A 122 -3.25 -13.91 13.41
N ASP A 123 -3.68 -14.36 14.57
CA ASP A 123 -2.82 -15.06 15.53
C ASP A 123 -2.56 -16.50 15.07
N THR A 124 -1.36 -16.76 14.63
CA THR A 124 -0.92 -18.08 14.15
C THR A 124 -0.14 -18.87 15.21
N ARG A 125 0.20 -18.27 16.34
CA ARG A 125 1.11 -18.80 17.36
C ARG A 125 2.41 -19.28 16.69
N ASP A 126 2.78 -20.55 16.85
CA ASP A 126 4.01 -21.15 16.29
C ASP A 126 3.84 -21.68 14.85
N ARG A 127 2.66 -21.52 14.25
CA ARG A 127 2.40 -22.02 12.90
C ARG A 127 3.06 -21.13 11.85
N LEU A 128 3.94 -21.72 11.04
CA LEU A 128 4.45 -21.07 9.83
C LEU A 128 3.32 -20.95 8.79
N CYS A 129 3.22 -19.77 8.18
CA CYS A 129 2.22 -19.47 7.16
C CYS A 129 2.91 -19.12 5.84
N ASP A 130 2.49 -19.76 4.79
CA ASP A 130 2.75 -19.40 3.40
C ASP A 130 1.51 -18.71 2.78
N GLU A 131 1.55 -18.44 1.49
CA GLU A 131 0.48 -17.77 0.76
C GLU A 131 -0.83 -18.58 0.72
N THR A 132 -0.77 -19.90 0.95
CA THR A 132 -1.93 -20.81 0.93
C THR A 132 -2.59 -20.94 2.31
N ALA A 133 -1.95 -20.45 3.36
CA ALA A 133 -2.46 -20.54 4.71
C ALA A 133 -3.78 -19.76 4.87
N PRO A 134 -4.73 -20.30 5.66
CA PRO A 134 -6.05 -19.71 5.80
C PRO A 134 -5.98 -18.33 6.49
N ASN A 135 -6.96 -17.49 6.17
CA ASN A 135 -7.18 -16.19 6.82
C ASN A 135 -7.54 -16.38 8.30
N GLY A 136 -7.04 -15.47 9.14
CA GLY A 136 -7.42 -15.37 10.54
C GLY A 136 -8.86 -14.88 10.74
N ASN A 137 -9.35 -14.95 11.99
CA ASN A 137 -10.74 -14.63 12.35
C ASN A 137 -10.89 -13.28 13.07
N ASP A 138 -9.80 -12.56 13.36
CA ASP A 138 -9.85 -11.27 14.02
C ASP A 138 -10.26 -10.12 13.06
N ALA A 139 -10.51 -8.95 13.63
CA ALA A 139 -11.01 -7.80 12.89
C ALA A 139 -10.01 -7.28 11.83
N LEU A 140 -8.70 -7.36 12.09
CA LEU A 140 -7.68 -6.92 11.14
C LEU A 140 -7.48 -7.94 10.02
N ALA A 141 -7.56 -9.23 10.34
CA ALA A 141 -7.56 -10.29 9.34
C ALA A 141 -8.75 -10.15 8.38
N LYS A 142 -9.94 -9.79 8.92
CA LYS A 142 -11.10 -9.47 8.08
C LYS A 142 -10.83 -8.27 7.15
N VAL A 143 -10.21 -7.20 7.65
CA VAL A 143 -9.82 -6.05 6.81
C VAL A 143 -8.90 -6.48 5.67
N CYS A 144 -7.88 -7.31 5.95
CA CYS A 144 -6.95 -7.80 4.93
C CYS A 144 -7.67 -8.66 3.88
N ARG A 145 -8.56 -9.57 4.31
CA ARG A 145 -9.37 -10.38 3.41
C ARG A 145 -10.25 -9.54 2.48
N ASP A 146 -10.99 -8.56 3.03
CA ASP A 146 -11.86 -7.69 2.26
C ASP A 146 -11.04 -6.83 1.27
N TRP A 147 -9.83 -6.44 1.65
CA TRP A 147 -8.88 -5.70 0.83
C TRP A 147 -8.38 -6.53 -0.35
N GLU A 148 -7.90 -7.76 -0.10
CA GLU A 148 -7.43 -8.69 -1.14
C GLU A 148 -8.57 -9.07 -2.09
N ALA A 149 -9.75 -9.41 -1.56
CA ALA A 149 -10.93 -9.74 -2.36
C ALA A 149 -11.36 -8.59 -3.30
N ALA A 150 -11.23 -7.33 -2.87
CA ALA A 150 -11.49 -6.18 -3.75
C ALA A 150 -10.50 -6.12 -4.94
N CYS A 151 -9.23 -6.50 -4.74
CA CYS A 151 -8.25 -6.58 -5.82
C CYS A 151 -8.53 -7.77 -6.74
N GLU A 152 -8.86 -8.92 -6.18
CA GLU A 152 -9.16 -10.14 -6.94
C GLU A 152 -10.40 -9.99 -7.83
N SER A 153 -11.40 -9.27 -7.34
CA SER A 153 -12.65 -9.01 -8.09
C SER A 153 -12.51 -7.96 -9.21
N ALA A 154 -11.39 -7.23 -9.27
CA ALA A 154 -11.19 -6.20 -10.28
C ALA A 154 -11.03 -6.80 -11.69
N SER A 155 -11.79 -6.26 -12.67
CA SER A 155 -11.70 -6.68 -14.07
C SER A 155 -10.52 -5.99 -14.77
N THR A 156 -9.34 -6.57 -14.68
CA THR A 156 -8.10 -6.03 -15.26
C THR A 156 -7.33 -7.11 -16.04
N PRO A 157 -7.92 -7.69 -17.12
CA PRO A 157 -7.42 -8.90 -17.76
C PRO A 157 -6.05 -8.75 -18.42
N LYS A 158 -5.62 -7.53 -18.74
CA LYS A 158 -4.33 -7.21 -19.37
C LYS A 158 -3.25 -6.79 -18.36
N THR A 159 -3.57 -6.77 -17.06
CA THR A 159 -2.67 -6.36 -15.99
C THR A 159 -2.42 -7.52 -15.03
N ARG A 160 -1.17 -7.93 -14.87
CA ARG A 160 -0.79 -8.95 -13.87
C ARG A 160 -0.94 -8.35 -12.47
N ARG A 161 -1.77 -8.96 -11.63
CA ARG A 161 -1.93 -8.55 -10.23
C ARG A 161 -0.98 -9.32 -9.33
N VAL A 162 -0.40 -8.62 -8.36
CA VAL A 162 0.48 -9.18 -7.32
C VAL A 162 0.04 -8.62 -5.99
N ILE A 163 -0.37 -9.45 -5.06
CA ILE A 163 -0.73 -9.06 -3.69
C ILE A 163 0.48 -9.31 -2.80
N LEU A 164 0.92 -8.27 -2.07
CA LEU A 164 2.04 -8.35 -1.13
C LEU A 164 1.53 -8.26 0.30
N ARG A 165 1.56 -9.36 1.05
CA ARG A 165 1.30 -9.39 2.49
C ARG A 165 2.52 -8.88 3.23
N ILE A 166 2.57 -7.56 3.42
CA ILE A 166 3.72 -6.85 4.00
C ILE A 166 3.73 -7.09 5.52
N GLY A 167 4.89 -7.49 6.03
CA GLY A 167 5.14 -7.63 7.46
C GLY A 167 5.49 -6.30 8.13
N PHE A 168 6.13 -6.38 9.27
CA PHE A 168 6.53 -5.21 10.06
C PHE A 168 7.77 -4.56 9.44
N VAL A 169 7.59 -3.41 8.81
CA VAL A 169 8.69 -2.71 8.12
C VAL A 169 9.46 -1.83 9.10
N LEU A 170 10.74 -2.09 9.22
CA LEU A 170 11.66 -1.34 10.07
C LEU A 170 12.49 -0.38 9.23
N GLY A 171 12.49 0.90 9.56
CA GLY A 171 13.33 1.90 8.91
C GLY A 171 13.75 3.00 9.86
N ARG A 172 14.89 3.60 9.58
CA ARG A 172 15.51 4.62 10.46
C ARG A 172 14.68 5.90 10.52
N GLU A 173 14.05 6.29 9.40
CA GLU A 173 13.33 7.56 9.24
C GLU A 173 11.81 7.42 9.37
N GLY A 174 11.32 6.21 9.67
CA GLY A 174 9.87 5.98 9.77
C GLY A 174 9.53 4.57 10.22
N GLY A 175 8.22 4.28 10.24
CA GLY A 175 7.71 3.01 10.74
C GLY A 175 7.81 2.93 12.26
N ALA A 176 7.95 1.72 12.79
CA ALA A 176 7.96 1.49 14.23
C ALA A 176 9.36 1.60 14.88
N LEU A 177 10.44 1.44 14.10
CA LEU A 177 11.80 1.40 14.66
C LEU A 177 12.18 2.67 15.43
N PRO A 178 11.90 3.91 14.99
CA PRO A 178 12.20 5.10 15.78
C PRO A 178 11.49 5.13 17.14
N VAL A 179 10.25 4.66 17.19
CA VAL A 179 9.46 4.59 18.43
C VAL A 179 10.07 3.54 19.37
N LEU A 180 10.33 2.34 18.88
CA LEU A 180 10.94 1.26 19.65
C LEU A 180 12.32 1.66 20.17
N SER A 181 13.18 2.24 19.33
CA SER A 181 14.50 2.73 19.72
C SER A 181 14.42 3.80 20.81
N ARG A 182 13.43 4.71 20.70
CA ARG A 182 13.24 5.73 21.73
C ARG A 182 12.79 5.14 23.05
N LEU A 183 11.83 4.20 23.04
CA LEU A 183 11.41 3.50 24.26
C LEU A 183 12.57 2.76 24.92
N THR A 184 13.37 2.04 24.13
CA THR A 184 14.55 1.30 24.65
C THR A 184 15.58 2.24 25.26
N LYS A 185 15.85 3.40 24.63
CA LYS A 185 16.79 4.42 25.18
C LYS A 185 16.33 4.99 26.53
N PHE A 186 15.05 5.00 26.81
CA PHE A 186 14.48 5.41 28.10
C PHE A 186 14.21 4.24 29.05
N PHE A 187 14.80 3.05 28.79
CA PHE A 187 14.62 1.84 29.58
C PHE A 187 13.14 1.37 29.68
N LEU A 188 12.31 1.78 28.73
CA LEU A 188 10.90 1.37 28.64
C LEU A 188 10.71 0.21 27.64
N GLY A 189 11.80 -0.39 27.17
CA GLY A 189 11.76 -1.58 26.33
C GLY A 189 11.51 -2.83 27.17
N GLY A 190 10.72 -3.75 26.62
CA GLY A 190 10.43 -5.03 27.24
C GLY A 190 9.69 -5.96 26.28
N ALA A 191 9.52 -7.21 26.69
CA ALA A 191 8.72 -8.16 25.93
C ALA A 191 7.25 -7.68 25.84
N ALA A 192 6.67 -7.80 24.65
CA ALA A 192 5.24 -7.57 24.45
C ALA A 192 4.52 -8.91 24.53
N GLY A 193 3.67 -9.09 25.55
CA GLY A 193 2.99 -10.37 25.81
C GLY A 193 3.98 -11.44 26.29
N SER A 194 3.96 -12.60 25.63
CA SER A 194 4.87 -13.73 25.94
C SER A 194 6.27 -13.61 25.31
N GLY A 195 6.53 -12.57 24.57
CA GLY A 195 7.82 -12.34 23.89
C GLY A 195 7.77 -12.58 22.42
#